data_da0e3a91af0d8846ea2678c9e7025856
#
_entry.id   da0e3a91af0d8846ea2678c9e7025856
#
_cell.length_a   1.000
_cell.length_b   1.000
_cell.length_c   1.000
_cell.angle_alpha   90.00
_cell.angle_beta   90.00
_cell.angle_gamma   90.00
#
_symmetry.space_group_name_H-M   'P 1'
#
loop_
_entity.id
_entity.type
_entity.pdbx_description
1 polymer ?
#
loop_
_entity_poly.entity_id
_entity_poly.type
_entity_poly.pdbx_seq_one_letter_code
_entity_poly.pdbx_strand_id
1 'polypeptide(L)'
;MKKLVGVGLLIVGMVGGSLAAESHADQVIATILENVRKIKAVVPDAVPMAFWDFDGTIIKGDVTTGLKESGQVRYKGMAELAILNGFSPFYKGEKGAAEFMHHDYPHLRSFARWLAYPLNAQILCGSRASKIDEFCVRQFDESFASWYFSSSVRILRALEEAGVVNHILSASPELFVLAARKTLGLPADRFNGIRVAIDGGVVTERIEYPLPSEGGKTEILQRIVRSTPHGYAVAAFGNSYVIDADFLRYVVTQPPLPNGAKGTSMMINGGTPPPAFDGLFLCVEQDDVVGPAKK
;
A
#
# COMPACT_ATOMS: atom_id res chain seq x y z
N MET A 1 54.73 -30.47 -9.68
CA MET A 1 53.46 -30.75 -9.04
C MET A 1 52.83 -29.42 -8.54
N LYS A 2 51.92 -28.84 -9.29
CA LYS A 2 51.18 -27.65 -8.90
C LYS A 2 49.69 -28.05 -8.86
N LYS A 3 49.08 -27.96 -7.67
CA LYS A 3 47.65 -28.24 -7.44
C LYS A 3 46.81 -27.09 -8.01
N LEU A 4 45.94 -27.40 -8.95
CA LEU A 4 44.81 -26.53 -9.32
C LEU A 4 43.79 -26.57 -8.16
N VAL A 5 43.53 -25.40 -7.60
CA VAL A 5 42.38 -25.17 -6.71
C VAL A 5 41.26 -24.64 -7.59
N GLY A 6 40.23 -25.44 -7.76
CA GLY A 6 39.02 -25.06 -8.48
C GLY A 6 38.20 -24.06 -7.63
N VAL A 7 37.96 -22.89 -8.21
CA VAL A 7 37.01 -21.90 -7.67
C VAL A 7 35.59 -22.32 -8.13
N GLY A 8 34.89 -23.01 -7.27
CA GLY A 8 33.46 -23.20 -7.42
C GLY A 8 32.73 -21.91 -7.09
N LEU A 9 32.24 -21.23 -8.12
CA LEU A 9 31.43 -20.03 -7.98
C LEU A 9 30.01 -20.46 -7.56
N LEU A 10 29.68 -20.15 -6.33
CA LEU A 10 28.37 -20.41 -5.73
C LEU A 10 27.33 -19.42 -6.30
N ILE A 11 26.55 -19.84 -7.30
CA ILE A 11 25.32 -19.14 -7.72
C ILE A 11 24.19 -19.68 -6.80
N VAL A 12 24.08 -19.15 -5.59
CA VAL A 12 23.03 -19.53 -4.62
C VAL A 12 22.18 -18.31 -4.19
N GLY A 13 22.40 -17.12 -4.78
CA GLY A 13 21.84 -15.87 -4.25
C GLY A 13 20.39 -15.51 -4.66
N MET A 14 19.84 -16.04 -5.75
CA MET A 14 18.55 -15.53 -6.27
C MET A 14 17.36 -16.48 -6.09
N VAL A 15 17.56 -17.77 -5.89
CA VAL A 15 16.46 -18.72 -5.69
C VAL A 15 16.03 -18.80 -4.23
N GLY A 16 16.90 -18.47 -3.30
CA GLY A 16 16.61 -18.53 -1.86
C GLY A 16 15.65 -17.47 -1.36
N GLY A 17 15.66 -16.28 -1.96
CA GLY A 17 14.78 -15.16 -1.54
C GLY A 17 13.30 -15.41 -1.86
N SER A 18 13.00 -15.94 -3.04
CA SER A 18 11.61 -16.21 -3.47
C SER A 18 10.98 -17.34 -2.65
N LEU A 19 11.69 -18.44 -2.41
CA LEU A 19 11.19 -19.56 -1.61
C LEU A 19 11.00 -19.21 -0.13
N ALA A 20 11.85 -18.33 0.43
CA ALA A 20 11.70 -17.88 1.80
C ALA A 20 10.48 -16.93 1.94
N ALA A 21 10.25 -16.04 0.98
CA ALA A 21 9.12 -15.12 0.96
C ALA A 21 7.79 -15.88 0.78
N GLU A 22 7.73 -16.89 -0.08
CA GLU A 22 6.57 -17.77 -0.24
C GLU A 22 6.26 -18.55 1.05
N SER A 23 7.27 -19.09 1.74
CA SER A 23 7.10 -19.77 3.03
C SER A 23 6.55 -18.82 4.12
N HIS A 24 6.99 -17.56 4.15
CA HIS A 24 6.45 -16.56 5.08
C HIS A 24 5.00 -16.18 4.77
N ALA A 25 4.66 -16.01 3.49
CA ALA A 25 3.29 -15.72 3.09
C ALA A 25 2.32 -16.82 3.56
N ASP A 26 2.68 -18.10 3.39
CA ASP A 26 1.85 -19.23 3.82
C ASP A 26 1.67 -19.25 5.35
N GLN A 27 2.71 -18.99 6.12
CA GLN A 27 2.63 -18.91 7.58
C GLN A 27 1.72 -17.77 8.04
N VAL A 28 1.82 -16.59 7.41
CA VAL A 28 0.97 -15.43 7.70
C VAL A 28 -0.48 -15.75 7.37
N ILE A 29 -0.76 -16.30 6.20
CA ILE A 29 -2.10 -16.73 5.79
C ILE A 29 -2.67 -17.72 6.81
N ALA A 30 -1.94 -18.79 7.13
CA ALA A 30 -2.39 -19.80 8.08
C ALA A 30 -2.70 -19.20 9.46
N THR A 31 -1.86 -18.31 9.96
CA THR A 31 -2.04 -17.63 11.25
C THR A 31 -3.31 -16.78 11.26
N ILE A 32 -3.55 -15.96 10.22
CA ILE A 32 -4.73 -15.11 10.13
C ILE A 32 -5.99 -15.95 10.00
N LEU A 33 -5.99 -16.98 9.15
CA LEU A 33 -7.15 -17.85 8.94
C LEU A 33 -7.50 -18.68 10.19
N GLU A 34 -6.50 -19.05 10.99
CA GLU A 34 -6.75 -19.69 12.31
C GLU A 34 -7.48 -18.73 13.24
N ASN A 35 -7.07 -17.45 13.31
CA ASN A 35 -7.76 -16.45 14.11
C ASN A 35 -9.19 -16.17 13.58
N VAL A 36 -9.39 -16.13 12.29
CA VAL A 36 -10.72 -16.02 11.67
C VAL A 36 -11.62 -17.20 12.07
N ARG A 37 -11.11 -18.42 12.02
CA ARG A 37 -11.85 -19.63 12.46
C ARG A 37 -12.25 -19.55 13.94
N LYS A 38 -11.34 -19.09 14.82
CA LYS A 38 -11.65 -18.87 16.26
C LYS A 38 -12.79 -17.88 16.45
N ILE A 39 -12.78 -16.76 15.73
CA ILE A 39 -13.82 -15.74 15.82
C ILE A 39 -15.17 -16.33 15.34
N LYS A 40 -15.18 -16.91 14.14
CA LYS A 40 -16.41 -17.48 13.54
C LYS A 40 -17.02 -18.64 14.32
N ALA A 41 -16.22 -19.33 15.12
CA ALA A 41 -16.71 -20.41 15.99
C ALA A 41 -17.68 -19.90 17.09
N VAL A 42 -17.59 -18.63 17.49
CA VAL A 42 -18.46 -18.00 18.52
C VAL A 42 -19.31 -16.83 17.99
N VAL A 43 -18.90 -16.27 16.85
CA VAL A 43 -19.63 -15.23 16.11
C VAL A 43 -19.72 -15.66 14.64
N PRO A 44 -20.67 -16.53 14.26
CA PRO A 44 -20.73 -17.11 12.91
C PRO A 44 -20.85 -16.08 11.79
N ASP A 45 -21.52 -14.95 12.05
CA ASP A 45 -21.72 -13.82 11.14
C ASP A 45 -20.64 -12.74 11.25
N ALA A 46 -19.50 -13.06 11.91
CA ALA A 46 -18.35 -12.16 11.99
C ALA A 46 -17.85 -11.76 10.60
N VAL A 47 -17.51 -10.48 10.45
CA VAL A 47 -16.90 -9.89 9.27
C VAL A 47 -15.42 -9.59 9.58
N PRO A 48 -14.50 -10.53 9.35
CA PRO A 48 -13.08 -10.30 9.54
C PRO A 48 -12.55 -9.36 8.48
N MET A 49 -11.66 -8.43 8.86
CA MET A 49 -11.12 -7.39 7.99
C MET A 49 -9.60 -7.35 8.06
N ALA A 50 -8.96 -7.13 6.92
CA ALA A 50 -7.53 -6.88 6.80
C ALA A 50 -7.32 -5.48 6.20
N PHE A 51 -6.32 -4.77 6.71
CA PHE A 51 -5.99 -3.39 6.33
C PHE A 51 -4.59 -3.31 5.78
N TRP A 52 -4.46 -2.69 4.61
CA TRP A 52 -3.22 -2.66 3.84
C TRP A 52 -2.79 -1.23 3.55
N ASP A 53 -1.55 -0.90 3.86
CA ASP A 53 -0.89 0.16 3.12
C ASP A 53 -0.68 -0.26 1.65
N PHE A 54 -0.44 0.67 0.75
CA PHE A 54 -0.30 0.39 -0.66
C PHE A 54 1.15 0.49 -1.15
N ASP A 55 1.75 1.67 -0.99
CA ASP A 55 3.07 2.01 -1.52
C ASP A 55 4.18 1.37 -0.67
N GLY A 56 5.05 0.57 -1.30
CA GLY A 56 6.06 -0.21 -0.57
C GLY A 56 5.54 -1.44 0.17
N THR A 57 4.22 -1.67 0.17
CA THR A 57 3.55 -2.79 0.85
C THR A 57 2.92 -3.77 -0.14
N ILE A 58 2.08 -3.30 -1.05
CA ILE A 58 1.49 -4.10 -2.14
C ILE A 58 2.28 -3.91 -3.43
N ILE A 59 2.71 -2.68 -3.71
CA ILE A 59 3.51 -2.31 -4.88
C ILE A 59 4.91 -1.88 -4.45
N LYS A 60 5.94 -2.28 -5.17
CA LYS A 60 7.31 -1.80 -4.97
C LYS A 60 7.41 -0.36 -5.47
N GLY A 61 7.87 0.56 -4.63
CA GLY A 61 7.93 1.99 -4.91
C GLY A 61 6.67 2.72 -4.44
N ASP A 62 6.31 3.80 -5.12
CA ASP A 62 5.26 4.73 -4.70
C ASP A 62 4.44 5.16 -5.92
N VAL A 63 3.13 4.92 -5.89
CA VAL A 63 2.25 5.23 -7.02
C VAL A 63 2.21 6.71 -7.34
N THR A 64 2.39 7.58 -6.33
CA THR A 64 2.39 9.04 -6.52
C THR A 64 3.71 9.56 -7.08
N THR A 65 4.85 9.08 -6.56
CA THR A 65 6.18 9.63 -6.87
C THR A 65 7.03 8.73 -7.78
N GLY A 66 6.60 7.49 -8.01
CA GLY A 66 7.30 6.54 -8.87
C GLY A 66 8.34 5.69 -8.16
N LEU A 67 9.17 5.03 -8.95
CA LEU A 67 10.24 4.17 -8.49
C LEU A 67 11.56 4.53 -9.17
N LYS A 68 12.59 4.76 -8.35
CA LYS A 68 13.99 4.88 -8.80
C LYS A 68 14.82 3.81 -8.11
N GLU A 69 15.60 3.06 -8.88
CA GLU A 69 16.56 2.09 -8.35
C GLU A 69 17.94 2.32 -9.01
N SER A 70 18.98 2.37 -8.20
CA SER A 70 20.35 2.59 -8.66
C SER A 70 20.49 3.82 -9.59
N GLY A 71 19.74 4.89 -9.29
CA GLY A 71 19.74 6.13 -10.08
C GLY A 71 18.88 6.09 -11.36
N GLN A 72 18.30 4.95 -11.71
CA GLN A 72 17.42 4.80 -12.88
C GLN A 72 15.96 4.87 -12.49
N VAL A 73 15.17 5.61 -13.27
CA VAL A 73 13.71 5.62 -13.16
C VAL A 73 13.17 4.30 -13.72
N ARG A 74 12.52 3.51 -12.87
CA ARG A 74 11.83 2.28 -13.28
C ARG A 74 10.44 2.58 -13.81
N TYR A 75 9.71 3.45 -13.10
CA TYR A 75 8.47 4.05 -13.58
C TYR A 75 8.29 5.46 -12.97
N LYS A 76 7.61 6.32 -13.70
CA LYS A 76 7.22 7.66 -13.25
C LYS A 76 6.00 7.56 -12.34
N GLY A 77 5.92 8.44 -11.33
CA GLY A 77 4.75 8.51 -10.47
C GLY A 77 3.53 9.11 -11.17
N MET A 78 2.33 8.75 -10.68
CA MET A 78 1.06 9.28 -11.23
C MET A 78 0.97 10.80 -11.15
N ALA A 79 1.57 11.44 -10.14
CA ALA A 79 1.58 12.91 -10.04
C ALA A 79 2.34 13.53 -11.23
N GLU A 80 3.54 13.02 -11.55
CA GLU A 80 4.31 13.45 -12.72
C GLU A 80 3.53 13.21 -14.01
N LEU A 81 2.99 11.99 -14.17
CA LEU A 81 2.22 11.62 -15.36
C LEU A 81 0.96 12.47 -15.52
N ALA A 82 0.24 12.77 -14.44
CA ALA A 82 -0.95 13.62 -14.47
C ALA A 82 -0.61 15.05 -14.91
N ILE A 83 0.48 15.63 -14.41
CA ILE A 83 0.94 16.96 -14.82
C ILE A 83 1.31 16.98 -16.30
N LEU A 84 2.08 15.98 -16.76
CA LEU A 84 2.49 15.86 -18.16
C LEU A 84 1.29 15.73 -19.12
N ASN A 85 0.20 15.10 -18.66
CA ASN A 85 -1.04 14.94 -19.42
C ASN A 85 -2.07 16.06 -19.22
N GLY A 86 -1.68 17.17 -18.57
CA GLY A 86 -2.48 18.38 -18.47
C GLY A 86 -3.59 18.36 -17.40
N PHE A 87 -3.61 17.39 -16.49
CA PHE A 87 -4.60 17.31 -15.40
C PHE A 87 -4.37 18.31 -14.27
N SER A 88 -3.21 18.96 -14.21
CA SER A 88 -2.95 20.00 -13.21
C SER A 88 -3.27 21.39 -13.74
N PRO A 89 -4.02 22.23 -13.00
CA PRO A 89 -4.16 23.64 -13.32
C PRO A 89 -2.91 24.46 -12.96
N PHE A 90 -2.11 23.98 -12.00
CA PHE A 90 -0.99 24.71 -11.42
C PHE A 90 0.34 24.46 -12.12
N TYR A 91 0.58 23.22 -12.53
CA TYR A 91 1.83 22.76 -13.14
C TYR A 91 1.58 22.35 -14.60
N LYS A 92 2.44 22.77 -15.51
CA LYS A 92 2.24 22.52 -16.96
C LYS A 92 3.47 21.90 -17.61
N GLY A 93 3.26 20.81 -18.35
CA GLY A 93 4.27 20.13 -19.14
C GLY A 93 5.49 19.66 -18.32
N GLU A 94 6.60 19.42 -18.99
CA GLU A 94 7.82 18.90 -18.38
C GLU A 94 8.39 19.84 -17.31
N LYS A 95 8.38 21.14 -17.57
CA LYS A 95 8.88 22.14 -16.60
C LYS A 95 8.06 22.11 -15.31
N GLY A 96 6.73 22.12 -15.41
CA GLY A 96 5.86 22.07 -14.23
C GLY A 96 5.96 20.72 -13.50
N ALA A 97 6.08 19.61 -14.23
CA ALA A 97 6.30 18.30 -13.62
C ALA A 97 7.63 18.26 -12.85
N ALA A 98 8.72 18.77 -13.43
CA ALA A 98 10.01 18.86 -12.75
C ALA A 98 9.97 19.79 -11.52
N GLU A 99 9.33 20.94 -11.61
CA GLU A 99 9.13 21.88 -10.48
C GLU A 99 8.38 21.20 -9.32
N PHE A 100 7.26 20.56 -9.62
CA PHE A 100 6.50 19.82 -8.60
C PHE A 100 7.30 18.70 -7.98
N MET A 101 7.88 17.79 -8.79
CA MET A 101 8.52 16.55 -8.33
C MET A 101 9.86 16.79 -7.65
N HIS A 102 10.61 17.83 -8.02
CA HIS A 102 11.97 18.04 -7.53
C HIS A 102 12.13 19.26 -6.63
N HIS A 103 11.12 20.11 -6.55
CA HIS A 103 11.17 21.31 -5.73
C HIS A 103 10.02 21.40 -4.73
N ASP A 104 8.78 21.63 -5.19
CA ASP A 104 7.66 21.97 -4.30
C ASP A 104 7.24 20.82 -3.39
N TYR A 105 7.00 19.63 -3.94
CA TYR A 105 6.58 18.48 -3.15
C TYR A 105 7.65 18.03 -2.15
N PRO A 106 8.93 17.82 -2.54
CA PRO A 106 9.99 17.50 -1.59
C PRO A 106 10.19 18.55 -0.51
N HIS A 107 10.11 19.84 -0.87
CA HIS A 107 10.22 20.94 0.08
C HIS A 107 9.10 20.89 1.12
N LEU A 108 7.84 20.83 0.70
CA LEU A 108 6.71 20.70 1.62
C LEU A 108 6.78 19.43 2.46
N ARG A 109 7.18 18.30 1.88
CA ARG A 109 7.32 17.03 2.60
C ARG A 109 8.39 17.09 3.68
N SER A 110 9.49 17.80 3.44
CA SER A 110 10.54 18.00 4.43
C SER A 110 10.07 18.87 5.59
N PHE A 111 9.13 19.76 5.35
CA PHE A 111 8.56 20.66 6.35
C PHE A 111 7.42 20.01 7.12
N ALA A 112 6.42 19.47 6.40
CA ALA A 112 5.28 18.79 7.02
C ALA A 112 4.56 17.85 6.03
N ARG A 113 4.49 16.56 6.35
CA ARG A 113 3.80 15.56 5.50
C ARG A 113 2.32 15.86 5.33
N TRP A 114 1.66 16.29 6.40
CA TRP A 114 0.23 16.63 6.38
C TRP A 114 -0.12 17.80 5.46
N LEU A 115 0.87 18.62 5.02
CA LEU A 115 0.73 19.60 3.95
C LEU A 115 1.05 19.01 2.57
N ALA A 116 2.12 18.23 2.48
CA ALA A 116 2.61 17.69 1.22
C ALA A 116 1.68 16.66 0.61
N TYR A 117 1.16 15.74 1.41
CA TYR A 117 0.32 14.65 0.92
C TYR A 117 -1.00 15.15 0.29
N PRO A 118 -1.76 16.06 0.91
CA PRO A 118 -2.93 16.66 0.27
C PRO A 118 -2.64 17.34 -1.06
N LEU A 119 -1.49 18.00 -1.19
CA LEU A 119 -1.10 18.67 -2.43
C LEU A 119 -1.09 17.70 -3.62
N ASN A 120 -0.68 16.44 -3.43
CA ASN A 120 -0.71 15.43 -4.48
C ASN A 120 -2.12 15.18 -5.04
N ALA A 121 -3.16 15.31 -4.23
CA ALA A 121 -4.54 15.20 -4.68
C ALA A 121 -5.05 16.53 -5.26
N GLN A 122 -4.65 17.66 -4.66
CA GLN A 122 -5.06 19.00 -5.09
C GLN A 122 -4.50 19.41 -6.46
N ILE A 123 -3.36 18.83 -6.91
CA ILE A 123 -2.85 19.10 -8.25
C ILE A 123 -3.85 18.70 -9.36
N LEU A 124 -4.86 17.89 -9.05
CA LEU A 124 -5.89 17.43 -9.98
C LEU A 124 -7.12 18.36 -10.04
N CYS A 125 -7.13 19.43 -9.23
CA CYS A 125 -8.24 20.39 -9.13
C CYS A 125 -8.63 20.93 -10.52
N GLY A 126 -9.95 21.08 -10.74
CA GLY A 126 -10.50 21.55 -12.01
C GLY A 126 -10.65 20.47 -13.09
N SER A 127 -10.07 19.29 -12.88
CA SER A 127 -10.19 18.18 -13.84
C SER A 127 -11.41 17.31 -13.56
N ARG A 128 -12.01 16.70 -14.60
CA ARG A 128 -13.10 15.75 -14.44
C ARG A 128 -12.59 14.45 -13.81
N ALA A 129 -13.19 14.04 -12.70
CA ALA A 129 -12.81 12.83 -11.98
C ALA A 129 -12.85 11.57 -12.85
N SER A 130 -13.86 11.42 -13.74
CA SER A 130 -13.93 10.30 -14.67
C SER A 130 -12.76 10.25 -15.65
N LYS A 131 -12.27 11.42 -16.11
CA LYS A 131 -11.10 11.47 -17.01
C LYS A 131 -9.80 11.15 -16.30
N ILE A 132 -9.69 11.55 -15.05
CA ILE A 132 -8.56 11.16 -14.21
C ILE A 132 -8.60 9.64 -13.97
N ASP A 133 -9.76 9.07 -13.63
CA ASP A 133 -9.91 7.62 -13.42
C ASP A 133 -9.54 6.81 -14.66
N GLU A 134 -10.08 7.17 -15.84
CA GLU A 134 -9.73 6.53 -17.12
C GLU A 134 -8.21 6.60 -17.40
N PHE A 135 -7.61 7.76 -17.13
CA PHE A 135 -6.18 7.98 -17.30
C PHE A 135 -5.37 7.12 -16.32
N CYS A 136 -5.70 7.15 -15.03
CA CYS A 136 -4.98 6.42 -14.00
C CYS A 136 -5.05 4.90 -14.22
N VAL A 137 -6.22 4.36 -14.58
CA VAL A 137 -6.36 2.92 -14.89
C VAL A 137 -5.44 2.53 -16.06
N ARG A 138 -5.45 3.31 -17.16
CA ARG A 138 -4.56 3.03 -18.30
C ARG A 138 -3.09 3.09 -17.91
N GLN A 139 -2.67 4.16 -17.21
CA GLN A 139 -1.28 4.30 -16.78
C GLN A 139 -0.87 3.20 -15.79
N PHE A 140 -1.80 2.77 -14.95
CA PHE A 140 -1.55 1.69 -14.00
C PHE A 140 -1.26 0.37 -14.72
N ASP A 141 -2.10 -0.01 -15.68
CA ASP A 141 -1.92 -1.23 -16.49
C ASP A 141 -0.60 -1.19 -17.30
N GLU A 142 -0.23 -0.01 -17.82
CA GLU A 142 0.96 0.17 -18.65
C GLU A 142 2.28 0.19 -17.85
N SER A 143 2.29 0.75 -16.64
CA SER A 143 3.53 1.11 -15.94
C SER A 143 3.68 0.51 -14.55
N PHE A 144 2.60 0.24 -13.83
CA PHE A 144 2.65 -0.15 -12.41
C PHE A 144 2.32 -1.64 -12.16
N ALA A 145 1.50 -2.25 -13.02
CA ALA A 145 0.97 -3.60 -12.79
C ALA A 145 2.04 -4.69 -12.69
N SER A 146 3.25 -4.44 -13.18
CA SER A 146 4.39 -5.36 -13.09
C SER A 146 5.27 -5.17 -11.83
N TRP A 147 4.89 -4.29 -10.93
CA TRP A 147 5.68 -3.95 -9.75
C TRP A 147 5.02 -4.38 -8.42
N TYR A 148 4.04 -5.26 -8.47
CA TYR A 148 3.45 -5.85 -7.27
C TYR A 148 4.42 -6.82 -6.58
N PHE A 149 4.43 -6.82 -5.26
CA PHE A 149 5.01 -7.91 -4.49
C PHE A 149 4.10 -9.15 -4.58
N SER A 150 4.62 -10.23 -5.12
CA SER A 150 3.88 -11.50 -5.32
C SER A 150 3.34 -12.05 -4.00
N SER A 151 4.15 -12.01 -2.93
CA SER A 151 3.75 -12.45 -1.59
C SER A 151 2.61 -11.62 -1.04
N SER A 152 2.66 -10.27 -1.16
CA SER A 152 1.58 -9.41 -0.69
C SER A 152 0.27 -9.68 -1.43
N VAL A 153 0.31 -9.77 -2.76
CA VAL A 153 -0.87 -10.09 -3.57
C VAL A 153 -1.41 -11.50 -3.26
N ARG A 154 -0.53 -12.48 -3.02
CA ARG A 154 -0.91 -13.84 -2.62
C ARG A 154 -1.65 -13.84 -1.28
N ILE A 155 -1.12 -13.15 -0.27
CA ILE A 155 -1.78 -13.03 1.04
C ILE A 155 -3.15 -12.35 0.86
N LEU A 156 -3.22 -11.21 0.18
CA LEU A 156 -4.46 -10.48 -0.06
C LEU A 156 -5.53 -11.36 -0.71
N ARG A 157 -5.18 -12.08 -1.77
CA ARG A 157 -6.11 -12.98 -2.48
C ARG A 157 -6.56 -14.14 -1.61
N ALA A 158 -5.65 -14.80 -0.90
CA ALA A 158 -6.02 -15.90 -0.01
C ALA A 158 -6.96 -15.46 1.12
N LEU A 159 -6.77 -14.24 1.64
CA LEU A 159 -7.66 -13.65 2.63
C LEU A 159 -9.03 -13.34 2.04
N GLU A 160 -9.09 -12.75 0.84
CA GLU A 160 -10.37 -12.46 0.14
C GLU A 160 -11.15 -13.74 -0.15
N GLU A 161 -10.50 -14.78 -0.67
CA GLU A 161 -11.09 -16.09 -0.93
C GLU A 161 -11.63 -16.76 0.34
N ALA A 162 -11.01 -16.50 1.49
CA ALA A 162 -11.46 -17.00 2.79
C ALA A 162 -12.55 -16.12 3.45
N GLY A 163 -13.01 -15.07 2.76
CA GLY A 163 -14.04 -14.16 3.23
C GLY A 163 -13.55 -13.13 4.26
N VAL A 164 -12.26 -12.81 4.23
CA VAL A 164 -11.70 -11.66 4.94
C VAL A 164 -11.80 -10.44 4.03
N VAL A 165 -12.39 -9.38 4.53
CA VAL A 165 -12.60 -8.14 3.78
C VAL A 165 -11.33 -7.30 3.78
N ASN A 166 -10.69 -7.16 2.61
CA ASN A 166 -9.48 -6.36 2.48
C ASN A 166 -9.81 -4.88 2.21
N HIS A 167 -9.16 -3.96 2.95
CA HIS A 167 -9.23 -2.52 2.77
C HIS A 167 -7.83 -1.95 2.52
N ILE A 168 -7.71 -1.05 1.55
CA ILE A 168 -6.48 -0.31 1.27
C ILE A 168 -6.54 1.03 1.99
N LEU A 169 -5.48 1.39 2.74
CA LEU A 169 -5.30 2.65 3.45
C LEU A 169 -3.99 3.29 2.99
N SER A 170 -4.04 4.21 2.02
CA SER A 170 -2.84 4.78 1.40
C SER A 170 -2.74 6.28 1.61
N ALA A 171 -1.54 6.76 1.92
CA ALA A 171 -1.21 8.19 1.94
C ALA A 171 -1.06 8.81 0.54
N SER A 172 -1.32 8.06 -0.52
CA SER A 172 -1.43 8.54 -1.89
C SER A 172 -2.85 9.02 -2.22
N PRO A 173 -3.04 9.90 -3.23
CA PRO A 173 -4.37 10.29 -3.69
C PRO A 173 -5.25 9.10 -4.02
N GLU A 174 -6.50 9.12 -3.55
CA GLU A 174 -7.43 8.00 -3.75
C GLU A 174 -7.63 7.68 -5.24
N LEU A 175 -7.74 8.69 -6.11
CA LEU A 175 -7.87 8.48 -7.56
C LEU A 175 -6.68 7.74 -8.17
N PHE A 176 -5.47 7.82 -7.56
CA PHE A 176 -4.30 7.09 -8.03
C PHE A 176 -4.34 5.62 -7.59
N VAL A 177 -4.63 5.37 -6.30
CA VAL A 177 -4.69 4.00 -5.78
C VAL A 177 -5.91 3.22 -6.26
N LEU A 178 -7.03 3.88 -6.56
CA LEU A 178 -8.21 3.29 -7.19
C LEU A 178 -7.90 2.62 -8.54
N ALA A 179 -6.86 3.07 -9.24
CA ALA A 179 -6.43 2.45 -10.49
C ALA A 179 -6.07 0.96 -10.33
N ALA A 180 -5.62 0.54 -9.14
CA ALA A 180 -5.27 -0.84 -8.83
C ALA A 180 -6.48 -1.78 -8.63
N ARG A 181 -7.72 -1.24 -8.53
CA ARG A 181 -8.92 -2.02 -8.16
C ARG A 181 -9.16 -3.24 -9.05
N LYS A 182 -8.96 -3.09 -10.35
CA LYS A 182 -9.15 -4.19 -11.31
C LYS A 182 -8.11 -5.29 -11.14
N THR A 183 -6.85 -4.92 -10.99
CA THR A 183 -5.73 -5.87 -10.85
C THR A 183 -5.77 -6.60 -9.52
N LEU A 184 -6.18 -5.91 -8.45
CA LEU A 184 -6.34 -6.53 -7.13
C LEU A 184 -7.67 -7.30 -6.98
N GLY A 185 -8.64 -7.07 -7.87
CA GLY A 185 -9.97 -7.67 -7.78
C GLY A 185 -10.82 -7.11 -6.62
N LEU A 186 -10.51 -5.90 -6.14
CA LEU A 186 -11.21 -5.28 -5.03
C LEU A 186 -12.21 -4.22 -5.52
N PRO A 187 -13.41 -4.10 -4.91
CA PRO A 187 -14.35 -3.05 -5.21
C PRO A 187 -13.83 -1.66 -4.76
N ALA A 188 -14.30 -0.60 -5.40
CA ALA A 188 -13.78 0.76 -5.21
C ALA A 188 -13.93 1.29 -3.77
N ASP A 189 -14.99 0.91 -3.06
CA ASP A 189 -15.25 1.30 -1.67
C ASP A 189 -14.27 0.71 -0.64
N ARG A 190 -13.39 -0.19 -1.08
CA ARG A 190 -12.30 -0.75 -0.26
C ARG A 190 -11.02 0.08 -0.31
N PHE A 191 -10.96 1.11 -1.15
CA PHE A 191 -9.80 1.98 -1.27
C PHE A 191 -10.03 3.27 -0.49
N ASN A 192 -9.11 3.60 0.38
CA ASN A 192 -9.12 4.80 1.20
C ASN A 192 -7.78 5.51 1.00
N GLY A 193 -7.75 6.40 0.02
CA GLY A 193 -6.65 7.30 -0.26
C GLY A 193 -6.91 8.71 0.27
N ILE A 194 -6.02 9.65 -0.04
CA ILE A 194 -6.29 11.07 0.22
C ILE A 194 -7.39 11.53 -0.73
N ARG A 195 -8.49 11.98 -0.14
CA ARG A 195 -9.67 12.42 -0.87
C ARG A 195 -9.71 13.93 -1.01
N VAL A 196 -10.15 14.35 -2.17
CA VAL A 196 -10.63 15.70 -2.44
C VAL A 196 -12.09 15.63 -2.82
N ALA A 197 -12.87 16.62 -2.42
CA ALA A 197 -14.28 16.68 -2.78
C ALA A 197 -14.45 16.76 -4.30
N ILE A 198 -15.47 16.10 -4.83
CA ILE A 198 -15.83 16.11 -6.24
C ILE A 198 -17.21 16.76 -6.35
N ASP A 199 -17.27 17.95 -6.95
CA ASP A 199 -18.49 18.71 -7.13
C ASP A 199 -18.88 18.71 -8.63
N GLY A 200 -20.09 18.21 -8.95
CA GLY A 200 -20.54 18.11 -10.35
C GLY A 200 -19.64 17.26 -11.25
N GLY A 201 -18.92 16.29 -10.68
CA GLY A 201 -17.96 15.44 -11.40
C GLY A 201 -16.59 16.07 -11.62
N VAL A 202 -16.33 17.24 -11.02
CA VAL A 202 -15.05 17.96 -11.10
C VAL A 202 -14.35 17.91 -9.76
N VAL A 203 -13.06 17.60 -9.78
CA VAL A 203 -12.18 17.58 -8.61
C VAL A 203 -12.00 18.99 -8.08
N THR A 204 -12.18 19.18 -6.78
CA THR A 204 -11.97 20.49 -6.10
C THR A 204 -10.64 20.48 -5.33
N GLU A 205 -10.27 21.63 -4.75
CA GLU A 205 -9.12 21.74 -3.82
C GLU A 205 -9.46 21.31 -2.39
N ARG A 206 -10.74 21.06 -2.08
CA ARG A 206 -11.22 20.78 -0.72
C ARG A 206 -10.87 19.36 -0.28
N ILE A 207 -9.98 19.25 0.69
CA ILE A 207 -9.56 17.97 1.28
C ILE A 207 -10.65 17.41 2.20
N GLU A 208 -10.87 16.10 2.13
CA GLU A 208 -11.73 15.35 3.03
C GLU A 208 -10.89 14.63 4.10
N TYR A 209 -11.29 14.77 5.36
CA TYR A 209 -10.58 14.21 6.51
C TYR A 209 -11.31 12.96 7.07
N PRO A 210 -10.57 12.04 7.74
CA PRO A 210 -9.16 12.09 8.07
C PRO A 210 -8.26 11.75 6.88
N LEU A 211 -7.01 12.26 6.91
CA LEU A 211 -5.99 11.85 5.94
C LEU A 211 -5.52 10.44 6.29
N PRO A 212 -5.42 9.50 5.34
CA PRO A 212 -4.94 8.13 5.58
C PRO A 212 -3.42 8.07 5.71
N SER A 213 -2.89 8.79 6.69
CA SER A 213 -1.47 8.87 7.05
C SER A 213 -1.35 8.91 8.56
N GLU A 214 -0.36 8.22 9.13
CA GLU A 214 -0.10 8.20 10.57
C GLU A 214 -1.38 7.82 11.36
N GLY A 215 -1.73 8.55 12.39
CA GLY A 215 -2.95 8.31 13.20
C GLY A 215 -4.25 8.31 12.41
N GLY A 216 -4.31 8.99 11.26
CA GLY A 216 -5.49 8.99 10.39
C GLY A 216 -5.79 7.62 9.77
N LYS A 217 -4.78 6.79 9.47
CA LYS A 217 -5.02 5.38 9.07
C LYS A 217 -5.74 4.60 10.16
N THR A 218 -5.34 4.78 11.42
CA THR A 218 -6.00 4.14 12.56
C THR A 218 -7.43 4.62 12.72
N GLU A 219 -7.68 5.91 12.54
CA GLU A 219 -9.03 6.48 12.62
C GLU A 219 -9.95 5.92 11.53
N ILE A 220 -9.47 5.82 10.29
CA ILE A 220 -10.23 5.23 9.17
C ILE A 220 -10.54 3.76 9.45
N LEU A 221 -9.52 2.97 9.84
CA LEU A 221 -9.69 1.57 10.25
C LEU A 221 -10.78 1.43 11.30
N GLN A 222 -10.71 2.23 12.38
CA GLN A 222 -11.70 2.18 13.47
C GLN A 222 -13.11 2.57 13.01
N ARG A 223 -13.23 3.55 12.10
CA ARG A 223 -14.52 3.93 11.52
C ARG A 223 -15.12 2.78 10.73
N ILE A 224 -14.32 2.13 9.87
CA ILE A 224 -14.77 0.99 9.06
C ILE A 224 -15.22 -0.16 9.95
N VAL A 225 -14.41 -0.56 10.93
CA VAL A 225 -14.73 -1.65 11.86
C VAL A 225 -16.03 -1.35 12.64
N ARG A 226 -16.15 -0.14 13.19
CA ARG A 226 -17.34 0.25 13.98
C ARG A 226 -18.62 0.37 13.16
N SER A 227 -18.50 0.77 11.88
CA SER A 227 -19.66 0.88 10.97
C SER A 227 -20.12 -0.46 10.40
N THR A 228 -19.31 -1.51 10.55
CA THR A 228 -19.60 -2.86 10.05
C THR A 228 -20.15 -3.71 11.21
N PRO A 229 -21.42 -4.16 11.15
CA PRO A 229 -21.92 -5.10 12.13
C PRO A 229 -21.02 -6.33 12.24
N HIS A 230 -20.65 -6.71 13.46
CA HIS A 230 -19.73 -7.83 13.74
C HIS A 230 -18.38 -7.71 13.00
N GLY A 231 -17.90 -6.48 12.77
CA GLY A 231 -16.59 -6.19 12.14
C GLY A 231 -15.43 -6.41 13.10
N TYR A 232 -14.37 -7.09 12.64
CA TYR A 232 -13.16 -7.36 13.42
C TYR A 232 -11.91 -7.10 12.58
N ALA A 233 -11.02 -6.24 13.06
CA ALA A 233 -9.71 -6.05 12.45
C ALA A 233 -8.80 -7.25 12.80
N VAL A 234 -8.58 -8.16 11.89
CA VAL A 234 -7.80 -9.39 12.12
C VAL A 234 -6.38 -9.30 11.61
N ALA A 235 -6.10 -8.42 10.62
CA ALA A 235 -4.77 -8.25 10.07
C ALA A 235 -4.50 -6.81 9.63
N ALA A 236 -3.21 -6.42 9.67
CA ALA A 236 -2.72 -5.16 9.13
C ALA A 236 -1.33 -5.33 8.50
N PHE A 237 -1.09 -4.63 7.38
CA PHE A 237 0.13 -4.70 6.59
C PHE A 237 0.61 -3.30 6.22
N GLY A 238 1.89 -3.01 6.43
CA GLY A 238 2.48 -1.71 6.13
C GLY A 238 3.99 -1.81 5.96
N ASN A 239 4.63 -0.71 5.57
CA ASN A 239 6.07 -0.67 5.29
C ASN A 239 6.82 0.42 6.04
N SER A 240 6.12 1.28 6.77
CA SER A 240 6.73 2.47 7.37
C SER A 240 6.41 2.61 8.85
N TYR A 241 7.46 2.62 9.69
CA TYR A 241 7.28 2.90 11.13
C TYR A 241 6.75 4.31 11.43
N VAL A 242 6.84 5.23 10.48
CA VAL A 242 6.32 6.60 10.65
C VAL A 242 4.87 6.71 10.20
N ILE A 243 4.52 6.06 9.09
CA ILE A 243 3.20 6.22 8.46
C ILE A 243 2.22 5.16 8.93
N ASP A 244 2.71 3.92 9.19
CA ASP A 244 1.85 2.73 9.34
C ASP A 244 1.86 2.15 10.76
N ALA A 245 2.90 2.42 11.55
CA ALA A 245 3.06 1.74 12.83
C ALA A 245 1.86 1.88 13.77
N ASP A 246 1.13 3.00 13.71
CA ASP A 246 -0.02 3.23 14.59
C ASP A 246 -1.19 2.30 14.28
N PHE A 247 -1.56 2.10 13.00
CA PHE A 247 -2.65 1.18 12.67
C PHE A 247 -2.23 -0.29 12.77
N LEU A 248 -0.94 -0.60 12.49
CA LEU A 248 -0.39 -1.93 12.75
C LEU A 248 -0.44 -2.26 14.24
N ARG A 249 0.04 -1.33 15.10
CA ARG A 249 0.00 -1.47 16.55
C ARG A 249 -1.43 -1.63 17.06
N TYR A 250 -2.37 -0.83 16.55
CA TYR A 250 -3.78 -0.95 16.93
C TYR A 250 -4.28 -2.38 16.76
N VAL A 251 -4.02 -3.03 15.63
CA VAL A 251 -4.52 -4.39 15.36
C VAL A 251 -3.95 -5.43 16.31
N VAL A 252 -2.69 -5.33 16.71
CA VAL A 252 -2.09 -6.32 17.65
C VAL A 252 -2.34 -6.01 19.11
N THR A 253 -2.67 -4.75 19.47
CA THR A 253 -2.88 -4.33 20.87
C THR A 253 -4.34 -4.04 21.21
N GLN A 254 -5.28 -4.14 20.25
CA GLN A 254 -6.70 -3.98 20.50
C GLN A 254 -7.20 -4.97 21.57
N PRO A 255 -8.36 -4.72 22.20
CA PRO A 255 -8.96 -5.67 23.14
C PRO A 255 -9.03 -7.08 22.53
N PRO A 256 -8.97 -8.14 23.36
CA PRO A 256 -8.99 -9.51 22.86
C PRO A 256 -10.14 -9.76 21.90
N LEU A 257 -9.85 -10.33 20.75
CA LEU A 257 -10.87 -10.76 19.79
C LEU A 257 -11.61 -11.99 20.33
N PRO A 258 -12.82 -12.28 19.82
CA PRO A 258 -13.61 -13.41 20.25
C PRO A 258 -12.82 -14.72 20.27
N ASN A 259 -13.11 -15.58 21.27
CA ASN A 259 -12.49 -16.90 21.42
C ASN A 259 -10.94 -16.89 21.49
N GLY A 260 -10.37 -15.84 22.07
CA GLY A 260 -8.90 -15.71 22.23
C GLY A 260 -8.14 -15.54 20.91
N ALA A 261 -8.82 -15.16 19.82
CA ALA A 261 -8.17 -14.76 18.58
C ALA A 261 -7.30 -13.51 18.80
N LYS A 262 -6.27 -13.35 17.98
CA LYS A 262 -5.35 -12.21 18.03
C LYS A 262 -5.24 -11.56 16.66
N GLY A 263 -5.10 -10.24 16.63
CA GLY A 263 -4.74 -9.52 15.43
C GLY A 263 -3.29 -9.86 15.00
N THR A 264 -3.05 -9.86 13.71
CA THR A 264 -1.73 -10.09 13.11
C THR A 264 -1.30 -8.84 12.34
N SER A 265 -0.10 -8.31 12.62
CA SER A 265 0.44 -7.18 11.86
C SER A 265 1.81 -7.51 11.30
N MET A 266 2.04 -7.07 10.06
CA MET A 266 3.26 -7.32 9.31
C MET A 266 3.85 -6.02 8.79
N MET A 267 5.13 -5.80 9.10
CA MET A 267 5.96 -4.72 8.59
C MET A 267 6.81 -5.26 7.44
N ILE A 268 6.57 -4.75 6.24
CA ILE A 268 7.22 -5.19 4.99
C ILE A 268 8.30 -4.18 4.64
N ASN A 269 9.55 -4.64 4.49
CA ASN A 269 10.68 -3.78 4.10
C ASN A 269 10.86 -2.54 5.00
N GLY A 270 10.38 -2.59 6.25
CA GLY A 270 10.45 -1.47 7.19
C GLY A 270 11.84 -1.25 7.81
N GLY A 271 12.77 -2.15 7.57
CA GLY A 271 14.10 -2.14 8.17
C GLY A 271 14.07 -2.48 9.67
N THR A 272 15.07 -2.02 10.41
CA THR A 272 15.20 -2.30 11.83
C THR A 272 14.10 -1.62 12.64
N PRO A 273 13.33 -2.37 13.47
CA PRO A 273 12.28 -1.78 14.28
C PRO A 273 12.85 -0.78 15.31
N PRO A 274 12.24 0.40 15.45
CA PRO A 274 12.50 1.26 16.60
C PRO A 274 12.15 0.57 17.92
N PRO A 275 12.81 0.90 19.05
CA PRO A 275 12.58 0.23 20.34
C PRO A 275 11.11 0.16 20.79
N ALA A 276 10.31 1.17 20.43
CA ALA A 276 8.86 1.22 20.75
C ALA A 276 8.02 0.17 20.02
N PHE A 277 8.54 -0.44 18.95
CA PHE A 277 7.85 -1.42 18.09
C PHE A 277 8.55 -2.78 18.06
N ASP A 278 9.62 -2.94 18.83
CA ASP A 278 10.37 -4.20 18.86
C ASP A 278 9.48 -5.37 19.32
N GLY A 279 9.49 -6.45 18.54
CA GLY A 279 8.68 -7.63 18.80
C GLY A 279 7.15 -7.48 18.61
N LEU A 280 6.65 -6.31 18.22
CA LEU A 280 5.21 -6.10 18.01
C LEU A 280 4.70 -6.62 16.67
N PHE A 281 5.52 -6.54 15.62
CA PHE A 281 5.13 -6.87 14.25
C PHE A 281 5.95 -8.04 13.71
N LEU A 282 5.38 -8.79 12.79
CA LEU A 282 6.14 -9.68 11.91
C LEU A 282 6.91 -8.80 10.92
N CYS A 283 8.24 -8.77 11.01
CA CYS A 283 9.08 -8.00 10.09
C CYS A 283 9.57 -8.91 8.97
N VAL A 284 9.29 -8.54 7.72
CA VAL A 284 9.63 -9.35 6.54
C VAL A 284 10.26 -8.46 5.47
N GLU A 285 11.36 -8.94 4.91
CA GLU A 285 11.94 -8.36 3.69
C GLU A 285 11.35 -9.06 2.45
N GLN A 286 10.76 -8.30 1.54
CA GLN A 286 10.21 -8.76 0.27
C GLN A 286 10.93 -8.10 -0.90
N ASP A 287 11.34 -8.90 -1.87
CA ASP A 287 11.88 -8.45 -3.16
C ASP A 287 11.34 -9.30 -4.33
N ASP A 288 10.21 -9.97 -4.10
CA ASP A 288 9.55 -10.91 -5.00
C ASP A 288 8.59 -10.21 -5.99
N VAL A 289 9.07 -9.16 -6.64
CA VAL A 289 8.29 -8.37 -7.60
C VAL A 289 7.98 -9.20 -8.85
N VAL A 290 6.74 -9.15 -9.30
CA VAL A 290 6.35 -9.63 -10.62
C VAL A 290 6.94 -8.68 -11.65
N GLY A 291 8.17 -8.85 -12.04
CA GLY A 291 8.85 -7.95 -12.99
C GLY A 291 8.03 -7.70 -14.28
N PRO A 292 8.40 -6.66 -15.07
CA PRO A 292 7.75 -6.38 -16.33
C PRO A 292 7.77 -7.63 -17.20
N ALA A 293 6.62 -8.01 -17.76
CA ALA A 293 6.56 -9.10 -18.72
C ALA A 293 7.64 -8.85 -19.78
N LYS A 294 8.56 -9.80 -19.93
CA LYS A 294 9.58 -9.71 -20.98
C LYS A 294 8.84 -9.60 -22.30
N LYS A 295 8.94 -8.42 -22.93
CA LYS A 295 8.42 -8.18 -24.28
C LYS A 295 9.19 -9.02 -25.28
#